data_d815cee019687ed6cfbb15588c9abdec
#
_entry.id   d815cee019687ed6cfbb15588c9abdec
#
_cell.length_a   1.000
_cell.length_b   1.000
_cell.length_c   1.000
_cell.angle_alpha   90.00
_cell.angle_beta   90.00
_cell.angle_gamma   90.00
#
_symmetry.space_group_name_H-M   'P 1'
#
loop_
_entity.id
_entity.type
_entity.pdbx_description
1 polymer ?
#
loop_
_entity_poly.entity_id
_entity_poly.type
_entity_poly.pdbx_seq_one_letter_code
_entity_poly.pdbx_strand_id
1 'polypeptide(L)'
;ERLMLDMRIEVLGEEGSGDPGSLGSGPRPGRLVPAGRMRGVHVITRPVAPPGERQVVQVPPQLRGLQEQPWDEPAPSVELLSVLPPGYGERAAGPWQEQRSVWALHNTDINQHVNVQEYITGMENHFARMLFGANLPLPRHRIERMTILFRKPFFKGDAHAVRGRLFTSDEHTLLVGGIHRVEPEGGIDARPAVFARLEGRFDPAG
;
A
#
# COMPACT_ATOMS: atom_id res chain seq x y z
N GLU A 1 -0.13 -24.14 -11.01
CA GLU A 1 -0.41 -22.77 -11.49
C GLU A 1 -1.51 -22.16 -10.63
N ARG A 2 -1.48 -20.84 -10.46
CA ARG A 2 -2.50 -20.09 -9.73
C ARG A 2 -3.17 -19.12 -10.68
N LEU A 3 -4.49 -19.05 -10.65
CA LEU A 3 -5.22 -18.06 -11.40
C LEU A 3 -5.13 -16.71 -10.67
N MET A 4 -4.69 -15.68 -11.39
CA MET A 4 -4.59 -14.32 -10.88
C MET A 4 -5.48 -13.38 -11.68
N LEU A 5 -6.12 -12.45 -11.00
CA LEU A 5 -6.85 -11.34 -11.60
C LEU A 5 -5.98 -10.10 -11.59
N ASP A 6 -5.62 -9.58 -12.76
CA ASP A 6 -4.93 -8.30 -12.92
C ASP A 6 -5.96 -7.21 -13.25
N MET A 7 -6.17 -6.30 -12.33
CA MET A 7 -7.07 -5.16 -12.50
C MET A 7 -6.26 -3.89 -12.70
N ARG A 8 -6.60 -3.14 -13.73
CA ARG A 8 -5.99 -1.83 -14.01
C ARG A 8 -7.08 -0.76 -13.99
N ILE A 9 -6.90 0.24 -13.15
CA ILE A 9 -7.86 1.33 -12.97
C ILE A 9 -7.13 2.64 -13.26
N GLU A 10 -7.71 3.45 -14.13
CA GLU A 10 -7.28 4.82 -14.34
C GLU A 10 -8.25 5.75 -13.61
N VAL A 11 -7.71 6.61 -12.77
CA VAL A 11 -8.48 7.63 -12.05
C VAL A 11 -8.38 8.92 -12.84
N LEU A 12 -9.53 9.48 -13.21
CA LEU A 12 -9.62 10.76 -13.87
C LEU A 12 -10.06 11.83 -12.87
N GLY A 13 -9.41 12.97 -12.88
CA GLY A 13 -9.78 14.16 -12.12
C GLY A 13 -10.15 15.31 -13.04
N GLU A 14 -10.90 16.27 -12.55
CA GLU A 14 -11.16 17.52 -13.28
C GLU A 14 -10.00 18.48 -13.08
N GLU A 15 -9.50 19.06 -14.18
CA GLU A 15 -8.43 20.05 -14.17
C GLU A 15 -8.87 21.28 -13.36
N GLY A 16 -8.07 21.70 -12.37
CA GLY A 16 -8.35 22.85 -11.52
C GLY A 16 -9.27 22.58 -10.32
N SER A 17 -9.78 21.36 -10.13
CA SER A 17 -10.66 21.03 -9.01
C SER A 17 -9.99 21.06 -7.61
N GLY A 18 -8.67 21.13 -7.58
CA GLY A 18 -7.88 21.22 -6.33
C GLY A 18 -7.47 22.65 -5.94
N ASP A 19 -7.89 23.69 -6.65
CA ASP A 19 -7.57 25.07 -6.30
C ASP A 19 -8.45 25.54 -5.12
N PRO A 20 -7.86 25.86 -3.94
CA PRO A 20 -8.59 26.36 -2.78
C PRO A 20 -9.38 27.66 -3.05
N GLY A 21 -8.96 28.44 -4.07
CA GLY A 21 -9.64 29.67 -4.48
C GLY A 21 -10.91 29.43 -5.29
N SER A 22 -11.14 28.22 -5.78
CA SER A 22 -12.31 27.90 -6.63
C SER A 22 -13.57 27.50 -5.86
N LEU A 23 -13.52 27.44 -4.54
CA LEU A 23 -14.65 27.04 -3.66
C LEU A 23 -15.90 27.95 -3.72
N GLY A 24 -15.90 28.97 -4.53
CA GLY A 24 -17.07 29.87 -4.69
C GLY A 24 -17.71 29.92 -6.10
N SER A 25 -17.10 29.34 -7.09
CA SER A 25 -17.68 29.20 -8.43
C SER A 25 -18.15 27.77 -8.60
N GLY A 26 -19.45 27.53 -8.77
CA GLY A 26 -20.02 26.20 -8.98
C GLY A 26 -19.24 25.42 -10.04
N PRO A 27 -19.42 24.08 -10.09
CA PRO A 27 -18.60 23.21 -10.92
C PRO A 27 -18.65 23.66 -12.38
N ARG A 28 -17.57 24.24 -12.87
CA ARG A 28 -17.35 24.35 -14.31
C ARG A 28 -17.01 22.93 -14.77
N PRO A 29 -17.64 22.41 -15.83
CA PRO A 29 -17.24 21.15 -16.41
C PRO A 29 -15.77 21.26 -16.86
N GLY A 30 -14.87 20.84 -15.99
CA GLY A 30 -13.44 20.84 -16.25
C GLY A 30 -13.09 19.72 -17.23
N ARG A 31 -11.98 19.87 -17.90
CA ARG A 31 -11.40 18.79 -18.72
C ARG A 31 -10.99 17.66 -17.81
N LEU A 32 -11.46 16.41 -18.10
CA LEU A 32 -10.98 15.23 -17.42
C LEU A 32 -9.53 14.95 -17.82
N VAL A 33 -8.68 14.83 -16.82
CA VAL A 33 -7.26 14.52 -16.98
C VAL A 33 -6.89 13.29 -16.13
N PRO A 34 -5.92 12.47 -16.54
CA PRO A 34 -5.43 11.38 -15.73
C PRO A 34 -4.90 11.92 -14.39
N ALA A 35 -5.56 11.53 -13.28
CA ALA A 35 -5.18 11.92 -11.92
C ALA A 35 -4.37 10.82 -11.22
N GLY A 36 -4.50 9.56 -11.66
CA GLY A 36 -3.77 8.46 -11.10
C GLY A 36 -4.04 7.14 -11.80
N ARG A 37 -3.24 6.14 -11.46
CA ARG A 37 -3.41 4.77 -11.93
C ARG A 37 -3.26 3.81 -10.77
N MET A 38 -4.10 2.78 -10.74
CA MET A 38 -4.00 1.70 -9.79
C MET A 38 -3.94 0.37 -10.54
N ARG A 39 -3.05 -0.52 -10.10
CA ARG A 39 -3.01 -1.90 -10.54
C ARG A 39 -3.19 -2.80 -9.32
N GLY A 40 -4.15 -3.70 -9.36
CA GLY A 40 -4.39 -4.70 -8.34
C GLY A 40 -4.22 -6.10 -8.91
N VAL A 41 -3.35 -6.90 -8.32
CA VAL A 41 -3.17 -8.30 -8.69
C VAL A 41 -3.68 -9.17 -7.55
N HIS A 42 -4.72 -9.94 -7.81
CA HIS A 42 -5.36 -10.79 -6.82
C HIS A 42 -5.25 -12.25 -7.22
N VAL A 43 -4.83 -13.10 -6.28
CA VAL A 43 -4.94 -14.56 -6.45
C VAL A 43 -6.40 -14.94 -6.23
N ILE A 44 -7.01 -15.56 -7.22
CA ILE A 44 -8.39 -16.05 -7.10
C ILE A 44 -8.38 -17.29 -6.21
N THR A 45 -9.17 -17.25 -5.14
CA THR A 45 -9.28 -18.34 -4.17
C THR A 45 -10.73 -18.62 -3.81
N ARG A 46 -10.99 -19.78 -3.23
CA ARG A 46 -12.25 -20.14 -2.56
C ARG A 46 -12.06 -19.97 -1.06
N PRO A 47 -12.35 -18.80 -0.47
CA PRO A 47 -11.97 -18.48 0.91
C PRO A 47 -12.64 -19.39 1.96
N VAL A 48 -13.85 -19.88 1.67
CA VAL A 48 -14.62 -20.75 2.58
C VAL A 48 -14.36 -22.24 2.38
N ALA A 49 -13.57 -22.62 1.36
CA ALA A 49 -13.22 -24.01 1.13
C ALA A 49 -12.13 -24.50 2.11
N PRO A 50 -12.02 -25.81 2.38
CA PRO A 50 -10.91 -26.37 3.11
C PRO A 50 -9.55 -25.95 2.52
N PRO A 51 -8.48 -25.85 3.32
CA PRO A 51 -7.18 -25.31 2.89
C PRO A 51 -6.63 -25.94 1.60
N GLY A 52 -6.81 -27.23 1.37
CA GLY A 52 -6.36 -27.95 0.16
C GLY A 52 -7.18 -27.65 -1.10
N GLU A 53 -8.40 -27.11 -0.95
CA GLU A 53 -9.34 -26.86 -2.04
C GLU A 53 -9.50 -25.37 -2.38
N ARG A 54 -8.74 -24.51 -1.70
CA ARG A 54 -8.84 -23.05 -1.87
C ARG A 54 -8.30 -22.55 -3.19
N GLN A 55 -7.42 -23.31 -3.82
CA GLN A 55 -6.81 -22.90 -5.10
C GLN A 55 -7.81 -23.02 -6.25
N VAL A 56 -7.94 -21.96 -7.03
CA VAL A 56 -8.71 -21.93 -8.27
C VAL A 56 -7.73 -22.03 -9.43
N VAL A 57 -7.90 -23.04 -10.27
CA VAL A 57 -7.01 -23.32 -11.42
C VAL A 57 -7.71 -23.13 -12.78
N GLN A 58 -9.02 -22.90 -12.76
CA GLN A 58 -9.83 -22.65 -13.95
C GLN A 58 -10.64 -21.37 -13.77
N VAL A 59 -10.78 -20.60 -14.84
CA VAL A 59 -11.60 -19.39 -14.82
C VAL A 59 -13.04 -19.73 -14.44
N PRO A 60 -13.58 -19.15 -13.36
CA PRO A 60 -14.97 -19.34 -12.99
C PRO A 60 -15.90 -18.90 -14.13
N PRO A 61 -17.07 -19.56 -14.33
CA PRO A 61 -18.00 -19.21 -15.39
C PRO A 61 -18.40 -17.73 -15.43
N GLN A 62 -18.45 -17.09 -14.26
CA GLN A 62 -18.78 -15.67 -14.11
C GLN A 62 -17.72 -14.74 -14.71
N LEU A 63 -16.50 -15.23 -14.88
CA LEU A 63 -15.36 -14.48 -15.39
C LEU A 63 -14.95 -14.87 -16.82
N ARG A 64 -15.77 -15.68 -17.52
CA ARG A 64 -15.45 -16.18 -18.88
C ARG A 64 -15.29 -15.10 -19.95
N GLY A 65 -15.75 -13.87 -19.68
CA GLY A 65 -15.53 -12.73 -20.56
C GLY A 65 -14.15 -12.07 -20.41
N LEU A 66 -13.35 -12.47 -19.43
CA LEU A 66 -12.00 -11.97 -19.25
C LEU A 66 -11.04 -12.75 -20.16
N GLN A 67 -10.11 -12.02 -20.74
CA GLN A 67 -9.06 -12.61 -21.58
C GLN A 67 -8.00 -13.26 -20.70
N GLU A 68 -7.76 -14.55 -20.88
CA GLU A 68 -6.63 -15.24 -20.28
C GLU A 68 -5.33 -14.86 -21.01
N GLN A 69 -4.33 -14.44 -20.26
CA GLN A 69 -3.00 -14.15 -20.78
C GLN A 69 -1.94 -14.80 -19.88
N PRO A 70 -0.82 -15.28 -20.44
CA PRO A 70 0.32 -15.69 -19.66
C PRO A 70 0.79 -14.52 -18.76
N TRP A 71 1.23 -14.85 -17.57
CA TRP A 71 1.82 -13.86 -16.67
C TRP A 71 3.31 -13.73 -17.00
N ASP A 72 3.68 -12.65 -17.68
CA ASP A 72 5.05 -12.43 -18.18
C ASP A 72 5.95 -11.67 -17.21
N GLU A 73 5.38 -11.08 -16.16
CA GLU A 73 6.13 -10.32 -15.16
C GLU A 73 6.46 -11.19 -13.93
N PRO A 74 7.61 -11.00 -13.29
CA PRO A 74 7.88 -11.66 -12.01
C PRO A 74 6.82 -11.22 -10.99
N ALA A 75 6.26 -12.20 -10.27
CA ALA A 75 5.31 -11.90 -9.21
C ALA A 75 5.97 -10.96 -8.17
N PRO A 76 5.27 -9.89 -7.74
CA PRO A 76 5.80 -9.03 -6.70
C PRO A 76 6.18 -9.84 -5.45
N SER A 77 7.39 -9.64 -4.95
CA SER A 77 7.89 -10.28 -3.75
C SER A 77 8.49 -9.25 -2.79
N VAL A 78 8.63 -9.62 -1.52
CA VAL A 78 9.28 -8.76 -0.53
C VAL A 78 10.70 -8.44 -0.95
N GLU A 79 11.42 -9.43 -1.49
CA GLU A 79 12.80 -9.30 -1.94
C GLU A 79 12.90 -8.29 -3.09
N LEU A 80 12.04 -8.42 -4.09
CA LEU A 80 12.00 -7.50 -5.24
C LEU A 80 11.67 -6.08 -4.82
N LEU A 81 10.66 -5.91 -3.95
CA LEU A 81 10.23 -4.59 -3.48
C LEU A 81 11.24 -3.95 -2.52
N SER A 82 12.15 -4.74 -1.92
CA SER A 82 13.20 -4.25 -1.03
C SER A 82 14.45 -3.76 -1.77
N VAL A 83 14.54 -3.97 -3.07
CA VAL A 83 15.69 -3.50 -3.87
C VAL A 83 15.72 -1.97 -3.87
N LEU A 84 16.84 -1.41 -3.44
CA LEU A 84 17.05 0.04 -3.43
C LEU A 84 17.61 0.50 -4.78
N PRO A 85 17.06 1.59 -5.35
CA PRO A 85 17.68 2.21 -6.51
C PRO A 85 19.05 2.80 -6.13
N PRO A 86 19.98 2.95 -7.08
CA PRO A 86 21.25 3.63 -6.84
C PRO A 86 21.05 5.06 -6.31
N GLY A 87 21.95 5.52 -5.45
CA GLY A 87 21.94 6.89 -4.93
C GLY A 87 21.07 7.13 -3.69
N TYR A 88 20.31 6.14 -3.23
CA TYR A 88 19.53 6.27 -1.99
C TYR A 88 20.38 5.98 -0.75
N GLY A 89 20.37 6.90 0.22
CA GLY A 89 20.98 6.75 1.54
C GLY A 89 19.94 6.54 2.63
N GLU A 90 20.20 5.64 3.58
CA GLU A 90 19.31 5.42 4.72
C GLU A 90 19.30 6.62 5.67
N ARG A 91 18.11 6.99 6.16
CA ARG A 91 17.88 8.04 7.16
C ARG A 91 17.37 7.43 8.45
N ALA A 92 18.03 7.77 9.54
CA ALA A 92 17.53 7.44 10.87
C ALA A 92 16.26 8.24 11.18
N ALA A 93 15.19 7.53 11.54
CA ALA A 93 13.91 8.13 11.93
C ALA A 93 13.65 8.00 13.45
N GLY A 94 14.68 7.66 14.23
CA GLY A 94 14.61 7.53 15.69
C GLY A 94 13.55 6.52 16.14
N PRO A 95 12.71 6.88 17.14
CA PRO A 95 11.71 5.96 17.70
C PRO A 95 10.58 5.61 16.72
N TRP A 96 10.49 6.33 15.59
CA TRP A 96 9.44 6.14 14.60
C TRP A 96 9.67 4.96 13.64
N GLN A 97 10.79 4.25 13.79
CA GLN A 97 11.08 3.05 12.95
C GLN A 97 10.15 1.87 13.27
N GLU A 98 9.58 1.82 14.48
CA GLU A 98 8.62 0.79 14.91
C GLU A 98 7.47 1.43 15.68
N GLN A 99 6.25 1.00 15.38
CA GLN A 99 5.04 1.38 16.10
C GLN A 99 4.16 0.17 16.33
N ARG A 100 3.67 0.01 17.56
CA ARG A 100 2.77 -1.08 17.93
C ARG A 100 1.36 -0.56 18.14
N SER A 101 0.37 -1.35 17.76
CA SER A 101 -1.05 -1.07 17.93
C SER A 101 -1.87 -2.37 17.88
N VAL A 102 -3.19 -2.21 18.03
CA VAL A 102 -4.17 -3.29 17.93
C VAL A 102 -5.27 -2.86 16.96
N TRP A 103 -5.69 -3.76 16.09
CA TRP A 103 -6.80 -3.49 15.19
C TRP A 103 -8.13 -3.44 15.93
N ALA A 104 -8.79 -2.30 15.87
CA ALA A 104 -10.10 -2.11 16.48
C ALA A 104 -11.23 -2.61 15.56
N LEU A 105 -12.46 -2.67 16.09
CA LEU A 105 -13.62 -3.12 15.32
C LEU A 105 -13.89 -2.26 14.09
N HIS A 106 -13.72 -0.93 14.19
CA HIS A 106 -13.97 0.00 13.08
C HIS A 106 -12.96 -0.14 11.93
N ASN A 107 -11.82 -0.80 12.18
CA ASN A 107 -10.82 -1.07 11.14
C ASN A 107 -11.19 -2.29 10.27
N THR A 108 -12.28 -3.00 10.57
CA THR A 108 -12.62 -4.27 9.92
C THR A 108 -13.88 -4.19 9.08
N ASP A 109 -13.95 -5.02 8.05
CA ASP A 109 -15.13 -5.26 7.23
C ASP A 109 -16.15 -6.19 7.92
N ILE A 110 -17.24 -6.52 7.22
CA ILE A 110 -18.28 -7.45 7.70
C ILE A 110 -17.75 -8.85 7.98
N ASN A 111 -16.65 -9.26 7.36
CA ASN A 111 -15.98 -10.54 7.57
C ASN A 111 -14.97 -10.49 8.72
N GLN A 112 -14.92 -9.37 9.46
CA GLN A 112 -13.96 -9.08 10.53
C GLN A 112 -12.49 -9.03 10.06
N HIS A 113 -12.24 -8.99 8.75
CA HIS A 113 -10.92 -8.73 8.20
C HIS A 113 -10.62 -7.24 8.26
N VAL A 114 -9.38 -6.89 8.58
CA VAL A 114 -8.94 -5.50 8.49
C VAL A 114 -9.07 -5.01 7.05
N ASN A 115 -9.73 -3.88 6.89
CA ASN A 115 -9.99 -3.28 5.59
C ASN A 115 -8.69 -2.87 4.90
N VAL A 116 -8.61 -3.02 3.59
CA VAL A 116 -7.45 -2.61 2.77
C VAL A 116 -7.08 -1.15 3.01
N GLN A 117 -8.07 -0.27 3.16
CA GLN A 117 -7.86 1.16 3.43
C GLN A 117 -7.06 1.40 4.72
N GLU A 118 -7.28 0.59 5.75
CA GLU A 118 -6.59 0.72 7.03
C GLU A 118 -5.09 0.37 6.91
N TYR A 119 -4.74 -0.60 6.09
CA TYR A 119 -3.33 -0.91 5.81
C TYR A 119 -2.64 0.24 5.06
N ILE A 120 -3.32 0.82 4.07
CA ILE A 120 -2.83 1.97 3.30
C ILE A 120 -2.59 3.14 4.26
N THR A 121 -3.62 3.55 5.00
CA THR A 121 -3.55 4.66 5.97
C THR A 121 -2.47 4.42 7.03
N GLY A 122 -2.36 3.18 7.52
CA GLY A 122 -1.32 2.79 8.50
C GLY A 122 0.08 2.99 7.95
N MET A 123 0.33 2.59 6.71
CA MET A 123 1.64 2.77 6.06
C MET A 123 1.94 4.23 5.72
N GLU A 124 0.96 5.00 5.23
CA GLU A 124 1.12 6.44 4.97
C GLU A 124 1.42 7.22 6.25
N ASN A 125 0.66 6.97 7.31
CA ASN A 125 0.90 7.59 8.62
C ASN A 125 2.27 7.22 9.18
N HIS A 126 2.72 5.99 9.01
CA HIS A 126 4.04 5.56 9.43
C HIS A 126 5.13 6.29 8.63
N PHE A 127 4.96 6.41 7.31
CA PHE A 127 5.87 7.16 6.46
C PHE A 127 5.98 8.63 6.89
N ALA A 128 4.83 9.29 7.10
CA ALA A 128 4.82 10.68 7.57
C ALA A 128 5.59 10.86 8.90
N ARG A 129 5.41 9.94 9.85
CA ARG A 129 6.15 9.98 11.13
C ARG A 129 7.63 9.74 10.96
N MET A 130 8.04 8.86 10.05
CA MET A 130 9.46 8.66 9.76
C MET A 130 10.09 9.88 9.11
N LEU A 131 9.39 10.54 8.17
CA LEU A 131 9.83 11.82 7.61
C LEU A 131 9.99 12.89 8.69
N PHE A 132 9.02 13.02 9.59
CA PHE A 132 9.08 13.92 10.72
C PHE A 132 10.28 13.61 11.62
N GLY A 133 10.48 12.35 12.00
CA GLY A 133 11.59 11.89 12.83
C GLY A 133 12.96 12.11 12.18
N ALA A 134 13.03 12.14 10.86
CA ALA A 134 14.22 12.47 10.09
C ALA A 134 14.41 13.99 9.84
N ASN A 135 13.56 14.85 10.42
CA ASN A 135 13.52 16.31 10.21
C ASN A 135 13.35 16.70 8.73
N LEU A 136 12.53 15.97 8.00
CA LEU A 136 12.23 16.25 6.60
C LEU A 136 10.93 17.07 6.47
N PRO A 137 10.81 17.97 5.44
CA PRO A 137 9.71 18.94 5.35
C PRO A 137 8.40 18.29 4.84
N LEU A 138 7.58 17.75 5.74
CA LEU A 138 6.30 17.12 5.45
C LEU A 138 5.35 17.92 4.55
N PRO A 139 5.15 19.25 4.76
CA PRO A 139 4.18 19.99 3.94
C PRO A 139 4.51 20.05 2.46
N ARG A 140 5.74 19.72 2.09
CA ARG A 140 6.23 19.72 0.71
C ARG A 140 6.41 18.33 0.13
N HIS A 141 6.08 17.30 0.92
CA HIS A 141 6.22 15.92 0.52
C HIS A 141 4.93 15.37 -0.08
N ARG A 142 5.03 14.65 -1.17
CA ARG A 142 3.93 13.90 -1.75
C ARG A 142 4.34 12.47 -2.07
N ILE A 143 3.43 11.54 -1.87
CA ILE A 143 3.59 10.15 -2.30
C ILE A 143 3.25 10.09 -3.79
N GLU A 144 4.16 9.59 -4.61
CA GLU A 144 3.97 9.42 -6.05
C GLU A 144 3.58 7.99 -6.41
N ARG A 145 4.08 7.02 -5.64
CA ARG A 145 3.79 5.61 -5.88
C ARG A 145 3.72 4.85 -4.57
N MET A 146 2.75 3.94 -4.49
CA MET A 146 2.65 2.97 -3.42
C MET A 146 2.48 1.58 -4.01
N THR A 147 3.29 0.64 -3.55
CA THR A 147 3.14 -0.78 -3.87
C THR A 147 2.93 -1.54 -2.58
N ILE A 148 1.83 -2.28 -2.48
CA ILE A 148 1.50 -3.07 -1.29
C ILE A 148 1.36 -4.53 -1.68
N LEU A 149 1.98 -5.42 -0.90
CA LEU A 149 1.88 -6.86 -1.01
C LEU A 149 1.17 -7.42 0.21
N PHE A 150 -0.06 -7.90 0.01
CA PHE A 150 -0.84 -8.56 1.04
C PHE A 150 -0.49 -10.06 1.08
N ARG A 151 -0.10 -10.55 2.26
CA ARG A 151 0.33 -11.95 2.45
C ARG A 151 -0.56 -12.72 3.41
N LYS A 152 -0.97 -12.06 4.49
CA LYS A 152 -1.86 -12.64 5.50
C LYS A 152 -2.85 -11.57 5.96
N PRO A 153 -4.14 -11.89 6.12
CA PRO A 153 -5.11 -10.94 6.67
C PRO A 153 -4.86 -10.74 8.17
N PHE A 154 -5.19 -9.56 8.66
CA PHE A 154 -5.40 -9.30 10.08
C PHE A 154 -6.88 -9.31 10.40
N PHE A 155 -7.19 -9.56 11.67
CA PHE A 155 -8.54 -9.58 12.21
C PHE A 155 -8.66 -8.58 13.35
N LYS A 156 -9.88 -8.29 13.74
CA LYS A 156 -10.19 -7.52 14.94
C LYS A 156 -9.46 -8.11 16.16
N GLY A 157 -8.79 -7.25 16.91
CA GLY A 157 -8.06 -7.62 18.11
C GLY A 157 -6.63 -8.12 17.87
N ASP A 158 -6.23 -8.34 16.61
CA ASP A 158 -4.85 -8.70 16.31
C ASP A 158 -3.91 -7.54 16.66
N ALA A 159 -2.91 -7.83 17.48
CA ALA A 159 -1.81 -6.92 17.74
C ALA A 159 -0.84 -6.88 16.54
N HIS A 160 -0.36 -5.70 16.23
CA HIS A 160 0.56 -5.50 15.11
C HIS A 160 1.65 -4.48 15.42
N ALA A 161 2.75 -4.58 14.69
CA ALA A 161 3.80 -3.59 14.64
C ALA A 161 4.02 -3.14 13.19
N VAL A 162 4.03 -1.84 12.97
CA VAL A 162 4.47 -1.26 11.70
C VAL A 162 5.95 -0.96 11.81
N ARG A 163 6.74 -1.48 10.87
CA ARG A 163 8.19 -1.30 10.81
C ARG A 163 8.59 -0.81 9.43
N GLY A 164 9.56 0.09 9.38
CA GLY A 164 10.06 0.59 8.11
C GLY A 164 11.49 1.13 8.19
N ARG A 165 12.08 1.25 7.01
CA ARG A 165 13.36 1.94 6.78
C ARG A 165 13.11 3.06 5.79
N LEU A 166 13.59 4.25 6.11
CA LEU A 166 13.49 5.45 5.28
C LEU A 166 14.79 5.67 4.53
N PHE A 167 14.69 5.92 3.26
CA PHE A 167 15.82 6.25 2.38
C PHE A 167 15.52 7.55 1.65
N THR A 168 16.57 8.31 1.34
CA THR A 168 16.45 9.54 0.57
C THR A 168 17.53 9.62 -0.50
N SER A 169 17.21 10.26 -1.61
CA SER A 169 18.13 10.63 -2.67
C SER A 169 17.67 11.97 -3.23
N ASP A 170 18.51 13.01 -3.14
CA ASP A 170 18.17 14.37 -3.53
C ASP A 170 16.76 14.80 -3.07
N GLU A 171 15.83 14.92 -4.02
CA GLU A 171 14.43 15.28 -3.77
C GLU A 171 13.52 14.07 -3.51
N HIS A 172 14.02 12.84 -3.68
CA HIS A 172 13.21 11.63 -3.57
C HIS A 172 13.32 10.96 -2.22
N THR A 173 12.23 10.30 -1.85
CA THR A 173 12.11 9.52 -0.62
C THR A 173 11.59 8.12 -0.94
N LEU A 174 12.01 7.17 -0.14
CA LEU A 174 11.58 5.79 -0.25
C LEU A 174 11.40 5.21 1.15
N LEU A 175 10.21 4.72 1.45
CA LEU A 175 9.94 3.85 2.58
C LEU A 175 9.85 2.41 2.10
N VAL A 176 10.59 1.54 2.76
CA VAL A 176 10.45 0.08 2.61
C VAL A 176 10.13 -0.49 3.98
N GLY A 177 9.00 -1.17 4.10
CA GLY A 177 8.57 -1.67 5.40
C GLY A 177 7.33 -2.54 5.34
N GLY A 178 6.74 -2.81 6.51
CA GLY A 178 5.53 -3.62 6.55
C GLY A 178 4.85 -3.65 7.90
N ILE A 179 3.72 -4.31 7.92
CA ILE A 179 2.90 -4.54 9.10
C ILE A 179 3.11 -6.00 9.52
N HIS A 180 3.64 -6.19 10.70
CA HIS A 180 3.99 -7.47 11.28
C HIS A 180 2.99 -7.87 12.37
N ARG A 181 2.75 -9.15 12.54
CA ARG A 181 2.02 -9.65 13.72
C ARG A 181 2.88 -9.51 14.97
N VAL A 182 2.23 -9.15 16.06
CA VAL A 182 2.81 -9.22 17.40
C VAL A 182 2.22 -10.44 18.08
N GLU A 183 3.08 -11.35 18.51
CA GLU A 183 2.70 -12.56 19.22
C GLU A 183 2.26 -12.23 20.65
N PRO A 184 1.44 -13.09 21.31
CA PRO A 184 0.96 -12.84 22.67
C PRO A 184 2.06 -12.54 23.69
N GLU A 185 3.22 -13.17 23.54
CA GLU A 185 4.42 -12.95 24.38
C GLU A 185 5.20 -11.68 24.00
N GLY A 186 4.71 -10.89 23.06
CA GLY A 186 5.30 -9.61 22.64
C GLY A 186 6.36 -9.71 21.56
N GLY A 187 6.67 -10.91 21.07
CA GLY A 187 7.52 -11.14 19.91
C GLY A 187 6.89 -10.55 18.63
N ILE A 188 7.71 -10.18 17.67
CA ILE A 188 7.24 -9.68 16.38
C ILE A 188 7.61 -10.70 15.30
N ASP A 189 6.60 -11.14 14.51
CA ASP A 189 6.84 -12.02 13.35
C ASP A 189 7.89 -11.38 12.42
N ALA A 190 8.95 -12.11 12.13
CA ALA A 190 10.03 -11.65 11.28
C ALA A 190 9.55 -11.33 9.84
N ARG A 191 8.50 -12.03 9.39
CA ARG A 191 7.94 -11.84 8.05
C ARG A 191 6.70 -10.96 8.13
N PRO A 192 6.65 -9.80 7.44
CA PRO A 192 5.49 -8.94 7.45
C PRO A 192 4.26 -9.66 6.87
N ALA A 193 3.10 -9.44 7.47
CA ALA A 193 1.82 -9.88 6.95
C ALA A 193 1.37 -9.00 5.77
N VAL A 194 1.73 -7.72 5.84
CA VAL A 194 1.58 -6.74 4.76
C VAL A 194 2.93 -6.07 4.55
N PHE A 195 3.42 -6.05 3.34
CA PHE A 195 4.66 -5.35 2.97
C PHE A 195 4.32 -4.18 2.06
N ALA A 196 5.02 -3.07 2.22
CA ALA A 196 4.80 -1.87 1.41
C ALA A 196 6.11 -1.22 1.01
N ARG A 197 6.09 -0.65 -0.18
CA ARG A 197 7.08 0.27 -0.72
C ARG A 197 6.36 1.55 -1.12
N LEU A 198 6.74 2.68 -0.53
CA LEU A 198 6.21 4.01 -0.82
C LEU A 198 7.34 4.88 -1.39
N GLU A 199 7.10 5.41 -2.57
CA GLU A 199 8.00 6.33 -3.24
C GLU A 199 7.37 7.71 -3.21
N GLY A 200 8.15 8.71 -2.84
CA GLY A 200 7.68 10.08 -2.75
C GLY A 200 8.73 11.08 -3.18
N ARG A 201 8.31 12.33 -3.25
CA ARG A 201 9.17 13.44 -3.62
C ARG A 201 8.85 14.68 -2.81
N PHE A 202 9.85 15.52 -2.59
CA PHE A 202 9.66 16.90 -2.13
C PHE A 202 9.45 17.81 -3.32
N ASP A 203 8.43 18.65 -3.25
CA ASP A 203 8.28 19.72 -4.22
C ASP A 203 9.44 20.73 -4.06
N PRO A 204 10.01 21.24 -5.16
CA PRO A 204 11.07 22.23 -5.12
C PRO A 204 10.63 23.45 -4.28
N ALA A 205 11.60 24.11 -3.65
CA ALA A 205 11.32 25.38 -3.00
C ALA A 205 10.88 26.38 -4.08
N GLY A 206 9.63 26.82 -4.00
CA GLY A 206 9.15 27.93 -4.81
C GLY A 206 9.85 29.22 -4.42
#